data_f8ae55a9ac1bd8676cae3a6aa689be88
#
_entry.id   f8ae55a9ac1bd8676cae3a6aa689be88
#
_cell.length_a   1.000
_cell.length_b   1.000
_cell.length_c   1.000
_cell.angle_alpha   90.00
_cell.angle_beta   90.00
_cell.angle_gamma   90.00
#
_symmetry.space_group_name_H-M   'P 1'
#
loop_
_entity.id
_entity.type
_entity.pdbx_description
1 polymer ?
#
loop_
_entity_poly.entity_id
_entity_poly.type
_entity_poly.pdbx_seq_one_letter_code
_entity_poly.pdbx_strand_id
1 'polypeptide(L)'
;MNDRLKIYGISIIVPVYNATNYLDECLYSILNQSHKLLEIILVNDGSTDNSLEICKEFQKRDNRIKIINQSNQGQNVARKSGLKEASYEFVGFVDSDDWIDENMYESLLKNMIEFDCDVVSSGITREYETEEVTQSIYDCYDEGFYDDLNNYIYSKMLWNKDTDNFGLYCNLCNKLYKKNILEQVFSSIDTRVFYGEDALVCYTYMLKCKSVYIDKTSYYHYRIHKNSVCRTADERLLHNSFYLYNGLKKVFMESSQCRDVLLRQLKNYILHIEEHVLYQLYDININVPAPIEGYDELIGKKVVIYGAGEYGRLIFRYIKHKGNCEIVAWADAFPKGKENKCHHYIIEPSAINKYEYDYILIAVKSSQMAKDIKNQLMREYDVDEDKILWQEINLESVFKDVYLL
;
A
#
# COMPACT_ATOMS: atom_id res chain seq x y z
N MET A 1 -3.53 33.07 10.16
CA MET A 1 -3.09 31.66 10.17
C MET A 1 -1.89 31.43 9.26
N ASN A 2 -1.90 31.91 8.02
CA ASN A 2 -0.76 31.71 7.09
C ASN A 2 0.59 32.28 7.57
N ASP A 3 0.64 33.37 8.34
CA ASP A 3 1.92 33.94 8.78
C ASP A 3 2.64 33.08 9.84
N ARG A 4 1.91 32.29 10.62
CA ARG A 4 2.50 31.37 11.61
C ARG A 4 3.24 30.20 10.96
N LEU A 5 2.78 29.72 9.80
CA LEU A 5 3.39 28.61 9.08
C LEU A 5 4.72 28.98 8.41
N LYS A 6 4.89 30.27 8.06
CA LYS A 6 6.07 30.77 7.33
C LYS A 6 7.41 30.66 8.10
N ILE A 7 7.36 30.45 9.40
CA ILE A 7 8.57 30.29 10.24
C ILE A 7 9.06 28.85 10.33
N TYR A 8 8.24 27.88 9.90
CA TYR A 8 8.58 26.46 9.95
C TYR A 8 9.06 25.97 8.59
N GLY A 9 10.27 25.47 8.53
CA GLY A 9 10.85 24.90 7.33
C GLY A 9 10.60 23.39 7.23
N ILE A 10 10.55 22.89 5.99
CA ILE A 10 10.42 21.47 5.69
C ILE A 10 11.59 21.02 4.83
N SER A 11 12.24 19.93 5.21
CA SER A 11 13.24 19.24 4.42
C SER A 11 12.55 18.13 3.60
N ILE A 12 12.55 18.25 2.28
CA ILE A 12 12.01 17.24 1.38
C ILE A 12 13.15 16.39 0.84
N ILE A 13 13.12 15.09 1.11
CA ILE A 13 14.16 14.15 0.69
C ILE A 13 13.62 13.33 -0.48
N VAL A 14 14.36 13.36 -1.59
CA VAL A 14 14.03 12.64 -2.82
C VAL A 14 15.15 11.65 -3.14
N PRO A 15 14.95 10.34 -2.87
CA PRO A 15 15.87 9.32 -3.36
C PRO A 15 15.72 9.19 -4.87
N VAL A 16 16.84 9.22 -5.59
CA VAL A 16 16.86 9.20 -7.06
C VAL A 16 17.71 8.02 -7.55
N TYR A 17 17.09 7.12 -8.30
CA TYR A 17 17.80 6.04 -8.98
C TYR A 17 17.13 5.69 -10.30
N ASN A 18 17.80 5.97 -11.43
CA ASN A 18 17.34 5.69 -12.79
C ASN A 18 15.91 6.21 -13.07
N ALA A 19 15.67 7.49 -12.78
CA ALA A 19 14.35 8.14 -12.83
C ALA A 19 14.22 9.16 -13.98
N THR A 20 15.09 9.13 -15.00
CA THR A 20 15.16 10.14 -16.09
C THR A 20 13.80 10.50 -16.69
N ASN A 21 12.88 9.53 -16.80
CA ASN A 21 11.60 9.75 -17.48
C ASN A 21 10.56 10.51 -16.64
N TYR A 22 10.73 10.57 -15.31
CA TYR A 22 9.71 11.06 -14.38
C TYR A 22 10.21 12.21 -13.49
N LEU A 23 11.54 12.33 -13.35
CA LEU A 23 12.19 13.22 -12.39
C LEU A 23 11.84 14.70 -12.60
N ASP A 24 11.66 15.13 -13.84
CA ASP A 24 11.28 16.51 -14.16
C ASP A 24 9.91 16.87 -13.53
N GLU A 25 8.91 16.02 -13.71
CA GLU A 25 7.56 16.23 -13.15
C GLU A 25 7.58 16.20 -11.62
N CYS A 26 8.29 15.24 -11.04
CA CYS A 26 8.51 15.16 -9.60
C CYS A 26 9.09 16.47 -9.05
N LEU A 27 10.21 16.94 -9.61
CA LEU A 27 10.88 18.14 -9.13
C LEU A 27 10.03 19.40 -9.34
N TYR A 28 9.33 19.54 -10.48
CA TYR A 28 8.41 20.65 -10.70
C TYR A 28 7.29 20.67 -9.67
N SER A 29 6.71 19.55 -9.29
CA SER A 29 5.65 19.47 -8.29
C SER A 29 6.14 19.93 -6.89
N ILE A 30 7.39 19.59 -6.53
CA ILE A 30 8.02 20.00 -5.27
C ILE A 30 8.36 21.49 -5.29
N LEU A 31 8.93 22.00 -6.38
CA LEU A 31 9.33 23.40 -6.49
C LEU A 31 8.14 24.37 -6.46
N ASN A 32 7.00 23.93 -6.98
CA ASN A 32 5.76 24.72 -7.04
C ASN A 32 4.93 24.67 -5.76
N GLN A 33 5.37 23.98 -4.70
CA GLN A 33 4.62 23.93 -3.45
C GLN A 33 4.24 25.34 -2.95
N SER A 34 3.01 25.49 -2.42
CA SER A 34 2.50 26.72 -1.85
C SER A 34 3.31 27.19 -0.64
N HIS A 35 3.75 26.25 0.22
CA HIS A 35 4.70 26.50 1.28
C HIS A 35 6.11 26.75 0.73
N LYS A 36 6.70 27.93 1.01
CA LYS A 36 7.96 28.34 0.35
C LYS A 36 9.24 28.07 1.14
N LEU A 37 9.14 27.89 2.46
CA LEU A 37 10.31 27.63 3.31
C LEU A 37 10.65 26.12 3.25
N LEU A 38 11.23 25.73 2.12
CA LEU A 38 11.63 24.36 1.82
C LEU A 38 13.12 24.26 1.56
N GLU A 39 13.74 23.14 1.94
CA GLU A 39 14.96 22.64 1.36
C GLU A 39 14.68 21.30 0.68
N ILE A 40 15.30 21.05 -0.47
CA ILE A 40 15.06 19.86 -1.29
C ILE A 40 16.38 19.12 -1.41
N ILE A 41 16.42 17.89 -0.90
CA ILE A 41 17.63 17.08 -0.82
C ILE A 41 17.48 15.91 -1.78
N LEU A 42 18.12 16.03 -2.94
CA LEU A 42 18.14 15.00 -3.97
C LEU A 42 19.29 14.04 -3.67
N VAL A 43 18.98 12.79 -3.41
CA VAL A 43 19.99 11.77 -3.13
C VAL A 43 20.11 10.84 -4.32
N ASN A 44 21.09 11.11 -5.21
CA ASN A 44 21.39 10.21 -6.31
C ASN A 44 22.09 8.96 -5.78
N ASP A 45 21.37 7.85 -5.81
CA ASP A 45 21.84 6.55 -5.31
C ASP A 45 22.48 5.72 -6.43
N GLY A 46 23.47 6.33 -7.12
CA GLY A 46 24.27 5.67 -8.14
C GLY A 46 23.51 5.43 -9.45
N SER A 47 22.69 6.37 -9.91
CA SER A 47 22.01 6.28 -11.21
C SER A 47 23.02 6.09 -12.36
N THR A 48 22.64 5.27 -13.32
CA THR A 48 23.41 4.96 -14.54
C THR A 48 22.82 5.62 -15.80
N ASP A 49 21.67 6.26 -15.64
CA ASP A 49 21.00 7.06 -16.67
C ASP A 49 21.28 8.58 -16.48
N ASN A 50 20.50 9.43 -17.13
CA ASN A 50 20.68 10.89 -17.09
C ASN A 50 20.13 11.58 -15.84
N SER A 51 19.69 10.84 -14.82
CA SER A 51 19.02 11.40 -13.63
C SER A 51 19.91 12.38 -12.84
N LEU A 52 21.21 12.09 -12.70
CA LEU A 52 22.13 12.98 -11.99
C LEU A 52 22.31 14.33 -12.72
N GLU A 53 22.35 14.32 -14.03
CA GLU A 53 22.45 15.53 -14.86
C GLU A 53 21.19 16.39 -14.71
N ILE A 54 20.01 15.78 -14.70
CA ILE A 54 18.73 16.48 -14.43
C ILE A 54 18.80 17.14 -13.04
N CYS A 55 19.19 16.40 -12.00
CA CYS A 55 19.35 16.96 -10.65
C CYS A 55 20.25 18.22 -10.66
N LYS A 56 21.41 18.17 -11.34
CA LYS A 56 22.33 19.29 -11.43
C LYS A 56 21.74 20.49 -12.18
N GLU A 57 20.93 20.26 -13.20
CA GLU A 57 20.24 21.33 -13.93
C GLU A 57 19.23 22.04 -13.04
N PHE A 58 18.42 21.30 -12.27
CA PHE A 58 17.48 21.88 -11.32
C PHE A 58 18.18 22.63 -10.19
N GLN A 59 19.29 22.10 -9.65
CA GLN A 59 20.10 22.80 -8.64
C GLN A 59 20.63 24.16 -9.13
N LYS A 60 20.99 24.29 -10.42
CA LYS A 60 21.41 25.57 -10.98
C LYS A 60 20.29 26.61 -11.05
N ARG A 61 19.02 26.16 -11.12
CA ARG A 61 17.83 27.01 -11.25
C ARG A 61 17.22 27.38 -9.90
N ASP A 62 17.41 26.56 -8.87
CA ASP A 62 16.82 26.76 -7.54
C ASP A 62 17.81 26.45 -6.42
N ASN A 63 18.13 27.45 -5.63
CA ASN A 63 19.13 27.37 -4.54
C ASN A 63 18.64 26.59 -3.32
N ARG A 64 17.38 26.21 -3.26
CA ARG A 64 16.84 25.33 -2.22
C ARG A 64 17.27 23.87 -2.40
N ILE A 65 17.80 23.51 -3.59
CA ILE A 65 18.19 22.14 -3.93
C ILE A 65 19.61 21.85 -3.49
N LYS A 66 19.75 20.78 -2.73
CA LYS A 66 21.04 20.15 -2.37
C LYS A 66 21.13 18.79 -3.06
N ILE A 67 22.32 18.39 -3.53
CA ILE A 67 22.53 17.08 -4.13
C ILE A 67 23.54 16.30 -3.31
N ILE A 68 23.16 15.05 -2.99
CA ILE A 68 24.06 14.02 -2.46
C ILE A 68 24.25 12.99 -3.58
N ASN A 69 25.50 12.63 -3.88
CA ASN A 69 25.81 11.60 -4.85
C ASN A 69 26.56 10.46 -4.16
N GLN A 70 25.98 9.26 -4.19
CA GLN A 70 26.53 8.07 -3.55
C GLN A 70 26.48 6.87 -4.49
N SER A 71 27.22 5.80 -4.17
CA SER A 71 27.04 4.49 -4.83
C SER A 71 25.70 3.89 -4.44
N ASN A 72 25.10 3.08 -5.31
CA ASN A 72 23.80 2.45 -5.04
C ASN A 72 23.88 1.57 -3.77
N GLN A 73 23.04 1.90 -2.80
CA GLN A 73 22.90 1.20 -1.51
C GLN A 73 21.43 0.98 -1.13
N GLY A 74 20.51 1.34 -2.05
CA GLY A 74 19.07 1.20 -1.88
C GLY A 74 18.40 2.40 -1.21
N GLN A 75 17.08 2.44 -1.38
CA GLN A 75 16.23 3.59 -1.08
C GLN A 75 16.31 4.02 0.40
N ASN A 76 16.32 3.06 1.34
CA ASN A 76 16.45 3.37 2.77
C ASN A 76 17.78 4.05 3.12
N VAL A 77 18.88 3.61 2.50
CA VAL A 77 20.18 4.24 2.73
C VAL A 77 20.20 5.64 2.12
N ALA A 78 19.61 5.81 0.95
CA ALA A 78 19.46 7.13 0.32
C ALA A 78 18.62 8.08 1.21
N ARG A 79 17.46 7.63 1.71
CA ARG A 79 16.65 8.43 2.66
C ARG A 79 17.42 8.78 3.93
N LYS A 80 18.17 7.82 4.48
CA LYS A 80 19.04 8.06 5.65
C LYS A 80 20.14 9.09 5.38
N SER A 81 20.75 9.05 4.19
CA SER A 81 21.75 10.04 3.78
C SER A 81 21.13 11.43 3.67
N GLY A 82 19.96 11.56 3.04
CA GLY A 82 19.22 12.80 2.96
C GLY A 82 18.82 13.34 4.34
N LEU A 83 18.36 12.46 5.25
CA LEU A 83 17.97 12.85 6.61
C LEU A 83 19.13 13.47 7.41
N LYS A 84 20.35 13.02 7.22
CA LYS A 84 21.55 13.59 7.88
C LYS A 84 21.83 15.03 7.45
N GLU A 85 21.51 15.37 6.21
CA GLU A 85 21.71 16.71 5.64
C GLU A 85 20.50 17.64 5.82
N ALA A 86 19.37 17.09 6.30
CA ALA A 86 18.16 17.85 6.58
C ALA A 86 18.39 18.85 7.71
N SER A 87 18.05 20.13 7.47
CA SER A 87 18.27 21.21 8.42
C SER A 87 17.02 21.58 9.22
N TYR A 88 15.83 21.28 8.68
CA TYR A 88 14.57 21.66 9.30
C TYR A 88 14.01 20.59 10.23
N GLU A 89 13.12 21.03 11.11
CA GLU A 89 12.45 20.16 12.11
C GLU A 89 11.52 19.15 11.48
N PHE A 90 10.89 19.51 10.36
CA PHE A 90 9.94 18.66 9.67
C PHE A 90 10.54 18.06 8.40
N VAL A 91 10.24 16.79 8.15
CA VAL A 91 10.78 16.04 7.02
C VAL A 91 9.64 15.37 6.26
N GLY A 92 9.65 15.52 4.94
CA GLY A 92 8.84 14.77 3.99
C GLY A 92 9.71 13.96 3.03
N PHE A 93 9.12 12.92 2.46
CA PHE A 93 9.74 12.12 1.39
C PHE A 93 8.90 12.23 0.12
N VAL A 94 9.55 12.24 -1.03
CA VAL A 94 8.89 12.11 -2.34
C VAL A 94 9.71 11.14 -3.17
N ASP A 95 9.07 10.14 -3.74
CA ASP A 95 9.74 9.20 -4.64
C ASP A 95 9.92 9.84 -6.03
N SER A 96 11.04 9.58 -6.69
CA SER A 96 11.48 10.32 -7.89
C SER A 96 10.65 10.04 -9.15
N ASP A 97 9.76 9.07 -9.11
CA ASP A 97 8.83 8.70 -10.18
C ASP A 97 7.39 9.18 -9.93
N ASP A 98 7.13 9.86 -8.80
CA ASP A 98 5.83 10.36 -8.37
C ASP A 98 5.74 11.89 -8.42
N TRP A 99 4.55 12.45 -8.12
CA TRP A 99 4.35 13.89 -7.98
C TRP A 99 3.34 14.22 -6.88
N ILE A 100 3.29 15.50 -6.49
CA ILE A 100 2.47 15.96 -5.37
C ILE A 100 1.66 17.20 -5.73
N ASP A 101 0.48 17.36 -5.12
CA ASP A 101 -0.33 18.56 -5.23
C ASP A 101 0.38 19.79 -4.67
N GLU A 102 0.13 20.96 -5.27
CA GLU A 102 0.77 22.23 -4.89
C GLU A 102 0.61 22.59 -3.40
N ASN A 103 -0.49 22.19 -2.77
CA ASN A 103 -0.82 22.52 -1.39
C ASN A 103 -0.51 21.41 -0.37
N MET A 104 0.11 20.31 -0.78
CA MET A 104 0.34 19.16 0.11
C MET A 104 1.07 19.56 1.39
N TYR A 105 2.27 20.10 1.28
CA TYR A 105 3.10 20.39 2.45
C TYR A 105 2.57 21.55 3.31
N GLU A 106 1.88 22.52 2.73
CA GLU A 106 1.19 23.56 3.50
C GLU A 106 0.06 22.96 4.35
N SER A 107 -0.72 22.04 3.77
CA SER A 107 -1.83 21.37 4.46
C SER A 107 -1.34 20.45 5.57
N LEU A 108 -0.33 19.61 5.28
CA LEU A 108 0.25 18.71 6.30
C LEU A 108 0.91 19.50 7.43
N LEU A 109 1.65 20.57 7.11
CA LEU A 109 2.28 21.42 8.12
C LEU A 109 1.24 22.15 8.97
N LYS A 110 0.13 22.60 8.39
CA LYS A 110 -0.96 23.21 9.12
C LYS A 110 -1.50 22.27 10.19
N ASN A 111 -1.82 21.03 9.82
CA ASN A 111 -2.32 20.03 10.78
C ASN A 111 -1.24 19.67 11.83
N MET A 112 0.04 19.56 11.42
CA MET A 112 1.18 19.32 12.31
C MET A 112 1.27 20.38 13.41
N ILE A 113 1.15 21.66 13.06
CA ILE A 113 1.30 22.79 14.00
C ILE A 113 0.02 23.03 14.80
N GLU A 114 -1.15 22.86 14.19
CA GLU A 114 -2.45 23.08 14.85
C GLU A 114 -2.67 22.08 15.99
N PHE A 115 -2.32 20.82 15.77
CA PHE A 115 -2.53 19.73 16.73
C PHE A 115 -1.26 19.32 17.49
N ASP A 116 -0.12 19.97 17.23
CA ASP A 116 1.20 19.60 17.80
C ASP A 116 1.47 18.09 17.72
N CYS A 117 1.13 17.49 16.59
CA CYS A 117 1.30 16.05 16.40
C CYS A 117 2.71 15.70 15.91
N ASP A 118 3.10 14.44 16.07
CA ASP A 118 4.43 13.96 15.69
C ASP A 118 4.50 13.53 14.23
N VAL A 119 3.35 13.16 13.64
CA VAL A 119 3.23 12.81 12.23
C VAL A 119 1.83 13.16 11.71
N VAL A 120 1.78 13.59 10.46
CA VAL A 120 0.52 13.73 9.69
C VAL A 120 0.57 12.74 8.53
N SER A 121 -0.48 11.93 8.37
CA SER A 121 -0.64 10.98 7.27
C SER A 121 -1.80 11.41 6.38
N SER A 122 -1.59 11.49 5.06
CA SER A 122 -2.63 11.81 4.08
C SER A 122 -2.95 10.61 3.16
N GLY A 123 -3.94 10.78 2.29
CA GLY A 123 -4.25 9.79 1.26
C GLY A 123 -3.22 9.77 0.12
N ILE A 124 -3.33 8.75 -0.73
CA ILE A 124 -2.55 8.56 -1.95
C ILE A 124 -3.52 8.33 -3.11
N THR A 125 -3.28 8.95 -4.24
CA THR A 125 -3.95 8.64 -5.51
C THR A 125 -3.04 7.77 -6.37
N ARG A 126 -3.50 6.59 -6.76
CA ARG A 126 -2.81 5.72 -7.72
C ARG A 126 -3.12 6.16 -9.14
N GLU A 127 -2.08 6.44 -9.91
CA GLU A 127 -2.16 6.91 -11.29
C GLU A 127 -1.63 5.83 -12.22
N TYR A 128 -2.49 5.32 -13.09
CA TYR A 128 -2.14 4.25 -14.02
C TYR A 128 -1.79 4.86 -15.38
N GLU A 129 -0.59 4.60 -15.90
CA GLU A 129 -0.12 5.15 -17.20
C GLU A 129 -1.00 4.75 -18.40
N THR A 130 -1.72 3.64 -18.31
CA THR A 130 -2.51 3.08 -19.42
C THR A 130 -4.01 3.19 -19.23
N GLU A 131 -4.48 3.72 -18.12
CA GLU A 131 -5.88 3.75 -17.73
C GLU A 131 -6.28 5.16 -17.29
N GLU A 132 -7.44 5.65 -17.72
CA GLU A 132 -8.03 6.90 -17.21
C GLU A 132 -8.57 6.75 -15.76
N VAL A 133 -8.20 5.68 -15.06
CA VAL A 133 -8.73 5.35 -13.74
C VAL A 133 -7.73 5.71 -12.67
N THR A 134 -8.09 6.68 -11.85
CA THR A 134 -7.39 6.99 -10.61
C THR A 134 -8.07 6.30 -9.42
N GLN A 135 -7.29 5.76 -8.49
CA GLN A 135 -7.81 5.16 -7.27
C GLN A 135 -7.20 5.83 -6.05
N SER A 136 -8.01 6.54 -5.27
CA SER A 136 -7.57 7.08 -3.99
C SER A 136 -7.56 6.01 -2.90
N ILE A 137 -6.51 6.00 -2.09
CA ILE A 137 -6.29 5.06 -1.00
C ILE A 137 -6.07 5.85 0.27
N TYR A 138 -6.74 5.45 1.34
CA TYR A 138 -6.68 6.10 2.64
C TYR A 138 -6.45 5.08 3.75
N ASP A 139 -5.85 5.55 4.83
CA ASP A 139 -5.77 4.79 6.07
C ASP A 139 -7.18 4.39 6.56
N CYS A 140 -7.30 3.27 7.26
CA CYS A 140 -8.60 2.75 7.74
C CYS A 140 -9.20 3.54 8.90
N TYR A 141 -8.57 4.64 9.30
CA TYR A 141 -9.00 5.50 10.41
C TYR A 141 -9.83 6.68 9.92
N ASP A 142 -10.67 7.24 10.77
CA ASP A 142 -11.36 8.49 10.49
C ASP A 142 -10.36 9.67 10.45
N GLU A 143 -10.76 10.77 9.81
CA GLU A 143 -9.99 12.00 9.86
C GLU A 143 -9.97 12.54 11.29
N GLY A 144 -8.77 12.95 11.76
CA GLY A 144 -8.65 13.52 13.08
C GLY A 144 -7.29 13.31 13.76
N PHE A 145 -7.21 13.85 14.96
CA PHE A 145 -6.05 13.78 15.83
C PHE A 145 -6.16 12.59 16.79
N TYR A 146 -5.08 11.83 16.92
CA TYR A 146 -4.99 10.65 17.79
C TYR A 146 -3.73 10.77 18.67
N ASP A 147 -3.91 10.80 19.99
CA ASP A 147 -2.86 10.77 21.02
C ASP A 147 -2.91 9.50 21.88
N ASP A 148 -4.04 8.78 21.88
CA ASP A 148 -4.14 7.43 22.43
C ASP A 148 -3.92 6.38 21.34
N LEU A 149 -2.66 6.24 20.90
CA LEU A 149 -2.31 5.32 19.82
C LEU A 149 -2.55 3.85 20.17
N ASN A 150 -2.50 3.49 21.46
CA ASN A 150 -2.74 2.13 21.92
C ASN A 150 -4.14 1.64 21.61
N ASN A 151 -5.12 2.45 21.92
CA ASN A 151 -6.53 2.07 21.76
C ASN A 151 -7.02 2.26 20.31
N TYR A 152 -6.54 3.30 19.62
CA TYR A 152 -7.09 3.65 18.31
C TYR A 152 -6.25 3.16 17.14
N ILE A 153 -4.91 3.27 17.20
CA ILE A 153 -4.03 2.99 16.05
C ILE A 153 -3.49 1.56 16.10
N TYR A 154 -2.85 1.15 17.21
CA TYR A 154 -2.13 -0.13 17.25
C TYR A 154 -3.04 -1.35 17.17
N SER A 155 -4.34 -1.21 17.49
CA SER A 155 -5.32 -2.31 17.41
C SER A 155 -5.44 -2.90 16.00
N LYS A 156 -5.17 -2.10 14.96
CA LYS A 156 -5.28 -2.49 13.54
C LYS A 156 -4.22 -1.83 12.64
N MET A 157 -3.05 -1.47 13.18
CA MET A 157 -2.04 -0.67 12.49
C MET A 157 -1.48 -1.34 11.23
N LEU A 158 -1.04 -2.59 11.32
CA LEU A 158 -0.52 -3.33 10.16
C LEU A 158 -1.64 -3.99 9.37
N TRP A 159 -2.61 -4.54 10.08
CA TRP A 159 -3.66 -5.35 9.50
C TRP A 159 -5.00 -5.12 10.19
N ASN A 160 -5.96 -4.65 9.43
CA ASN A 160 -7.33 -4.48 9.89
C ASN A 160 -8.14 -5.74 9.56
N LYS A 161 -8.51 -6.50 10.60
CA LYS A 161 -9.27 -7.75 10.46
C LYS A 161 -10.68 -7.55 9.90
N ASP A 162 -11.29 -6.38 10.17
CA ASP A 162 -12.67 -6.13 9.76
C ASP A 162 -12.79 -5.96 8.24
N THR A 163 -11.73 -5.47 7.60
CA THR A 163 -11.66 -5.25 6.15
C THR A 163 -10.72 -6.20 5.43
N ASP A 164 -9.99 -7.04 6.19
CA ASP A 164 -8.94 -7.94 5.71
C ASP A 164 -7.95 -7.20 4.79
N ASN A 165 -7.45 -6.05 5.28
CA ASN A 165 -6.59 -5.16 4.53
C ASN A 165 -5.63 -4.41 5.47
N PHE A 166 -4.69 -3.64 4.89
CA PHE A 166 -3.82 -2.76 5.66
C PHE A 166 -4.63 -1.77 6.50
N GLY A 167 -4.14 -1.48 7.71
CA GLY A 167 -4.72 -0.48 8.58
C GLY A 167 -4.17 0.90 8.31
N LEU A 168 -2.90 1.12 8.65
CA LEU A 168 -2.14 2.31 8.29
C LEU A 168 -1.27 1.98 7.08
N TYR A 169 -1.44 2.71 5.99
CA TYR A 169 -0.56 2.57 4.83
C TYR A 169 0.85 3.00 5.19
N CYS A 170 1.80 2.11 4.95
CA CYS A 170 3.19 2.29 5.38
C CYS A 170 4.04 3.19 4.48
N ASN A 171 3.48 3.67 3.37
CA ASN A 171 4.19 4.59 2.47
C ASN A 171 4.75 5.79 3.25
N LEU A 172 6.00 6.14 3.00
CA LEU A 172 6.63 7.27 3.66
C LEU A 172 6.29 8.60 2.98
N CYS A 173 5.99 8.56 1.71
CA CYS A 173 5.86 9.72 0.83
C CYS A 173 4.61 10.58 1.04
N ASN A 174 3.54 10.01 1.61
CA ASN A 174 2.30 10.73 1.88
C ASN A 174 2.22 11.33 3.30
N LYS A 175 3.35 11.52 3.96
CA LYS A 175 3.41 11.93 5.36
C LYS A 175 4.39 13.08 5.61
N LEU A 176 4.13 13.82 6.69
CA LEU A 176 5.06 14.79 7.25
C LEU A 176 5.47 14.34 8.64
N TYR A 177 6.76 14.32 8.92
CA TYR A 177 7.35 13.75 10.13
C TYR A 177 8.14 14.76 10.96
N LYS A 178 8.20 14.59 12.28
CA LYS A 178 9.24 15.23 13.12
C LYS A 178 10.59 14.54 12.90
N LYS A 179 11.60 15.31 12.51
CA LYS A 179 12.96 14.84 12.16
C LYS A 179 13.62 14.03 13.27
N ASN A 180 13.55 14.52 14.51
CA ASN A 180 14.21 13.89 15.67
C ASN A 180 13.74 12.45 15.93
N ILE A 181 12.49 12.12 15.59
CA ILE A 181 11.97 10.75 15.70
C ILE A 181 12.47 9.90 14.53
N LEU A 182 12.50 10.45 13.30
CA LEU A 182 13.06 9.75 12.13
C LEU A 182 14.54 9.38 12.34
N GLU A 183 15.34 10.26 12.93
CA GLU A 183 16.75 10.00 13.23
C GLU A 183 16.92 8.79 14.15
N GLN A 184 16.07 8.66 15.17
CA GLN A 184 16.06 7.49 16.05
C GLN A 184 15.66 6.22 15.30
N VAL A 185 14.67 6.31 14.42
CA VAL A 185 14.21 5.19 13.58
C VAL A 185 15.33 4.72 12.67
N PHE A 186 15.88 5.59 11.82
CA PHE A 186 16.94 5.26 10.88
C PHE A 186 18.26 4.81 11.53
N SER A 187 18.46 5.09 12.82
CA SER A 187 19.59 4.54 13.58
C SER A 187 19.39 3.10 14.04
N SER A 188 18.15 2.62 14.12
CA SER A 188 17.78 1.32 14.71
C SER A 188 17.31 0.25 13.73
N ILE A 189 16.93 0.64 12.50
CA ILE A 189 16.39 -0.30 11.50
C ILE A 189 17.48 -1.09 10.77
N ASP A 190 17.09 -2.27 10.27
CA ASP A 190 17.94 -3.12 9.44
C ASP A 190 17.91 -2.64 7.99
N THR A 191 19.05 -2.18 7.47
CA THR A 191 19.18 -1.66 6.11
C THR A 191 19.21 -2.74 5.02
N ARG A 192 19.22 -4.02 5.37
CA ARG A 192 19.14 -5.12 4.41
C ARG A 192 17.75 -5.31 3.82
N VAL A 193 16.72 -4.77 4.48
CA VAL A 193 15.36 -4.76 3.95
C VAL A 193 15.29 -3.78 2.78
N PHE A 194 14.98 -4.29 1.59
CA PHE A 194 14.86 -3.49 0.36
C PHE A 194 13.45 -3.53 -0.27
N TYR A 195 12.58 -4.40 0.23
CA TYR A 195 11.16 -4.46 -0.13
C TYR A 195 10.31 -4.49 1.14
N GLY A 196 9.37 -3.57 1.26
CA GLY A 196 8.66 -3.30 2.52
C GLY A 196 9.51 -2.52 3.53
N GLU A 197 10.60 -1.89 3.06
CA GLU A 197 11.46 -1.02 3.85
C GLU A 197 10.68 0.16 4.43
N ASP A 198 9.69 0.67 3.70
CA ASP A 198 8.76 1.69 4.15
C ASP A 198 7.98 1.24 5.39
N ALA A 199 7.52 -0.01 5.39
CA ALA A 199 6.83 -0.58 6.54
C ALA A 199 7.74 -0.64 7.78
N LEU A 200 8.99 -1.03 7.60
CA LEU A 200 9.94 -1.06 8.70
C LEU A 200 10.17 0.34 9.30
N VAL A 201 10.31 1.36 8.47
CA VAL A 201 10.46 2.75 8.92
C VAL A 201 9.16 3.26 9.54
N CYS A 202 8.05 3.17 8.82
CA CYS A 202 6.76 3.72 9.21
C CYS A 202 6.27 3.13 10.55
N TYR A 203 6.21 1.81 10.67
CA TYR A 203 5.71 1.18 11.90
C TYR A 203 6.66 1.34 13.08
N THR A 204 7.98 1.41 12.83
CA THR A 204 8.94 1.77 13.89
C THR A 204 8.74 3.22 14.35
N TYR A 205 8.47 4.14 13.42
CA TYR A 205 8.15 5.52 13.73
C TYR A 205 6.88 5.61 14.58
N MET A 206 5.82 4.94 14.18
CA MET A 206 4.54 4.92 14.90
C MET A 206 4.67 4.44 16.35
N LEU A 207 5.60 3.52 16.64
CA LEU A 207 5.87 3.08 18.02
C LEU A 207 6.72 4.07 18.84
N LYS A 208 7.35 5.04 18.20
CA LYS A 208 8.17 6.07 18.86
C LYS A 208 7.45 7.42 18.97
N CYS A 209 6.49 7.69 18.10
CA CYS A 209 5.70 8.91 18.17
C CYS A 209 4.61 8.81 19.26
N LYS A 210 4.09 9.95 19.68
CA LYS A 210 3.04 10.05 20.71
C LYS A 210 1.68 10.38 20.11
N SER A 211 1.66 10.95 18.91
CA SER A 211 0.43 11.41 18.28
C SER A 211 0.53 11.39 16.76
N VAL A 212 -0.61 11.20 16.12
CA VAL A 212 -0.77 11.25 14.67
C VAL A 212 -2.03 12.03 14.30
N TYR A 213 -1.96 12.78 13.22
CA TYR A 213 -3.16 13.31 12.56
C TYR A 213 -3.38 12.55 11.25
N ILE A 214 -4.59 12.03 11.07
CA ILE A 214 -5.02 11.39 9.82
C ILE A 214 -5.79 12.41 9.00
N ASP A 215 -5.28 12.73 7.81
CA ASP A 215 -5.92 13.59 6.82
C ASP A 215 -6.52 12.72 5.70
N LYS A 216 -7.79 12.88 5.40
CA LYS A 216 -8.47 12.10 4.34
C LYS A 216 -8.33 12.70 2.95
N THR A 217 -7.56 13.77 2.80
CA THR A 217 -7.26 14.33 1.48
C THR A 217 -6.12 13.57 0.83
N SER A 218 -6.22 13.34 -0.46
CA SER A 218 -5.19 12.66 -1.23
C SER A 218 -4.39 13.71 -2.00
N TYR A 219 -3.21 14.03 -1.52
CA TYR A 219 -2.30 15.02 -2.12
C TYR A 219 -1.14 14.39 -2.88
N TYR A 220 -0.90 13.11 -2.68
CA TYR A 220 0.22 12.38 -3.25
C TYR A 220 -0.24 11.53 -4.42
N HIS A 221 0.41 11.67 -5.58
CA HIS A 221 0.12 10.91 -6.79
C HIS A 221 1.20 9.84 -7.00
N TYR A 222 0.80 8.59 -6.77
CA TYR A 222 1.64 7.41 -6.91
C TYR A 222 1.51 6.83 -8.32
N ARG A 223 2.58 6.95 -9.11
CA ARG A 223 2.63 6.45 -10.49
C ARG A 223 2.77 4.94 -10.53
N ILE A 224 1.90 4.30 -11.29
CA ILE A 224 1.96 2.86 -11.53
C ILE A 224 2.44 2.61 -12.96
N HIS A 225 3.69 2.17 -13.10
CA HIS A 225 4.31 1.84 -14.37
C HIS A 225 4.90 0.42 -14.37
N LYS A 226 5.25 -0.10 -15.55
CA LYS A 226 5.69 -1.50 -15.72
C LYS A 226 6.99 -1.85 -15.00
N ASN A 227 7.85 -0.86 -14.75
CA ASN A 227 9.18 -1.04 -14.14
C ASN A 227 9.19 -0.77 -12.63
N SER A 228 8.02 -0.57 -12.01
CA SER A 228 7.93 -0.39 -10.56
C SER A 228 8.50 -1.61 -9.83
N VAL A 229 9.31 -1.38 -8.79
CA VAL A 229 9.96 -2.44 -7.98
C VAL A 229 8.94 -3.47 -7.47
N CYS A 230 7.75 -3.01 -7.09
CA CYS A 230 6.66 -3.88 -6.64
C CYS A 230 6.11 -4.84 -7.71
N ARG A 231 6.55 -4.73 -8.97
CA ARG A 231 6.10 -5.58 -10.10
C ARG A 231 7.21 -6.42 -10.72
N THR A 232 8.44 -6.26 -10.24
CA THR A 232 9.59 -6.99 -10.78
C THR A 232 9.80 -8.27 -9.97
N ALA A 233 9.74 -9.42 -10.62
CA ALA A 233 10.06 -10.70 -10.00
C ALA A 233 11.55 -10.75 -9.63
N ASP A 234 11.85 -10.92 -8.35
CA ASP A 234 13.22 -10.98 -7.81
C ASP A 234 13.31 -12.07 -6.74
N GLU A 235 14.14 -13.09 -6.97
CA GLU A 235 14.32 -14.22 -6.03
C GLU A 235 14.80 -13.76 -4.65
N ARG A 236 15.46 -12.61 -4.55
CA ARG A 236 15.89 -12.01 -3.29
C ARG A 236 14.72 -11.63 -2.38
N LEU A 237 13.51 -11.48 -2.93
CA LEU A 237 12.31 -11.13 -2.17
C LEU A 237 11.98 -12.16 -1.09
N LEU A 238 12.25 -13.45 -1.31
CA LEU A 238 12.05 -14.51 -0.30
C LEU A 238 12.96 -14.32 0.93
N HIS A 239 14.21 -13.92 0.71
CA HIS A 239 15.12 -13.63 1.83
C HIS A 239 14.78 -12.28 2.48
N ASN A 240 14.24 -11.35 1.72
CA ASN A 240 13.86 -10.03 2.21
C ASN A 240 12.70 -10.12 3.21
N SER A 241 11.68 -10.95 2.97
CA SER A 241 10.56 -11.12 3.90
C SER A 241 11.02 -11.61 5.27
N PHE A 242 12.05 -12.46 5.32
CA PHE A 242 12.68 -12.87 6.56
C PHE A 242 13.35 -11.71 7.32
N TYR A 243 14.07 -10.82 6.63
CA TYR A 243 14.67 -9.63 7.26
C TYR A 243 13.59 -8.66 7.74
N LEU A 244 12.56 -8.43 6.92
CA LEU A 244 11.43 -7.56 7.27
C LEU A 244 10.69 -8.09 8.50
N TYR A 245 10.34 -9.41 8.51
CA TYR A 245 9.70 -10.03 9.66
C TYR A 245 10.52 -9.87 10.94
N ASN A 246 11.82 -10.20 10.90
CA ASN A 246 12.67 -10.11 12.08
C ASN A 246 12.89 -8.67 12.54
N GLY A 247 13.01 -7.72 11.60
CA GLY A 247 13.12 -6.31 11.89
C GLY A 247 11.89 -5.78 12.63
N LEU A 248 10.70 -6.01 12.09
CA LEU A 248 9.43 -5.61 12.71
C LEU A 248 9.17 -6.36 14.02
N LYS A 249 9.43 -7.67 14.05
CA LYS A 249 9.29 -8.48 15.28
C LYS A 249 10.16 -7.94 16.42
N LYS A 250 11.41 -7.60 16.14
CA LYS A 250 12.32 -7.02 17.15
C LYS A 250 11.72 -5.74 17.73
N VAL A 251 11.28 -4.83 16.89
CA VAL A 251 10.67 -3.55 17.30
C VAL A 251 9.40 -3.79 18.14
N PHE A 252 8.52 -4.70 17.70
CA PHE A 252 7.27 -5.00 18.41
C PHE A 252 7.50 -5.73 19.75
N MET A 253 8.54 -6.53 19.86
CA MET A 253 8.92 -7.20 21.13
C MET A 253 9.39 -6.19 22.18
N GLU A 254 9.92 -5.04 21.77
CA GLU A 254 10.32 -3.95 22.66
C GLU A 254 9.11 -3.12 23.16
N SER A 255 7.96 -3.23 22.49
CA SER A 255 6.73 -2.54 22.91
C SER A 255 6.09 -3.26 24.13
N SER A 256 5.84 -2.49 25.19
CA SER A 256 5.28 -3.03 26.44
C SER A 256 3.75 -3.19 26.40
N GLN A 257 3.04 -2.40 25.61
CA GLN A 257 1.58 -2.25 25.72
C GLN A 257 0.78 -3.03 24.68
N CYS A 258 1.25 -3.14 23.44
CA CYS A 258 0.47 -3.75 22.35
C CYS A 258 1.19 -4.93 21.68
N ARG A 259 2.18 -5.51 22.33
CA ARG A 259 3.05 -6.56 21.76
C ARG A 259 2.27 -7.68 21.07
N ASP A 260 1.36 -8.32 21.77
CA ASP A 260 0.67 -9.51 21.26
C ASP A 260 -0.28 -9.16 20.10
N VAL A 261 -0.88 -7.97 20.13
CA VAL A 261 -1.73 -7.47 19.06
C VAL A 261 -0.90 -7.23 17.80
N LEU A 262 0.24 -6.52 17.94
CA LEU A 262 1.13 -6.22 16.82
C LEU A 262 1.79 -7.47 16.23
N LEU A 263 2.18 -8.44 17.06
CA LEU A 263 2.75 -9.70 16.58
C LEU A 263 1.72 -10.57 15.84
N ARG A 264 0.44 -10.53 16.23
CA ARG A 264 -0.62 -11.19 15.45
C ARG A 264 -0.85 -10.52 14.11
N GLN A 265 -0.89 -9.18 14.08
CA GLN A 265 -1.02 -8.43 12.82
C GLN A 265 0.19 -8.63 11.92
N LEU A 266 1.41 -8.70 12.48
CA LEU A 266 2.63 -8.96 11.74
C LEU A 266 2.57 -10.28 10.96
N LYS A 267 2.01 -11.33 11.53
CA LYS A 267 1.83 -12.59 10.83
C LYS A 267 0.99 -12.41 9.56
N ASN A 268 -0.18 -11.81 9.69
CA ASN A 268 -1.07 -11.58 8.54
C ASN A 268 -0.41 -10.65 7.50
N TYR A 269 0.29 -9.61 7.95
CA TYR A 269 1.02 -8.69 7.08
C TYR A 269 2.10 -9.39 6.26
N ILE A 270 2.94 -10.22 6.90
CA ILE A 270 4.00 -10.97 6.21
C ILE A 270 3.41 -12.03 5.27
N LEU A 271 2.34 -12.72 5.68
CA LEU A 271 1.64 -13.67 4.82
C LEU A 271 1.18 -13.01 3.53
N HIS A 272 0.57 -11.84 3.62
CA HIS A 272 0.12 -11.09 2.44
C HIS A 272 1.29 -10.68 1.52
N ILE A 273 2.43 -10.30 2.10
CA ILE A 273 3.63 -9.99 1.30
C ILE A 273 4.18 -11.25 0.62
N GLU A 274 4.28 -12.36 1.34
CA GLU A 274 4.80 -13.62 0.76
C GLU A 274 3.89 -14.19 -0.31
N GLU A 275 2.58 -14.12 -0.14
CA GLU A 275 1.61 -14.45 -1.20
C GLU A 275 1.90 -13.67 -2.47
N HIS A 276 2.12 -12.37 -2.33
CA HIS A 276 2.43 -11.52 -3.48
C HIS A 276 3.77 -11.87 -4.14
N VAL A 277 4.80 -12.14 -3.34
CA VAL A 277 6.13 -12.55 -3.80
C VAL A 277 6.09 -13.86 -4.55
N LEU A 278 5.43 -14.87 -4.00
CA LEU A 278 5.32 -16.19 -4.63
C LEU A 278 4.51 -16.16 -5.93
N TYR A 279 3.47 -15.32 -5.97
CA TYR A 279 2.74 -15.05 -7.19
C TYR A 279 3.64 -14.42 -8.27
N GLN A 280 4.45 -13.43 -7.91
CA GLN A 280 5.36 -12.77 -8.87
C GLN A 280 6.46 -13.70 -9.39
N LEU A 281 7.06 -14.51 -8.50
CA LEU A 281 8.21 -15.35 -8.84
C LEU A 281 7.84 -16.61 -9.60
N TYR A 282 6.75 -17.26 -9.21
CA TYR A 282 6.46 -18.62 -9.64
C TYR A 282 5.08 -18.78 -10.26
N ASP A 283 4.29 -17.70 -10.39
CA ASP A 283 2.86 -17.78 -10.70
C ASP A 283 2.12 -18.73 -9.73
N ILE A 284 2.73 -18.99 -8.57
CA ILE A 284 2.16 -19.80 -7.51
C ILE A 284 1.25 -18.91 -6.68
N ASN A 285 0.00 -19.27 -6.72
CA ASN A 285 -1.00 -18.70 -5.85
C ASN A 285 -1.10 -19.59 -4.62
N ILE A 286 -0.52 -19.17 -3.49
CA ILE A 286 -0.60 -19.95 -2.24
C ILE A 286 -2.06 -20.05 -1.76
N ASN A 287 -2.90 -19.13 -2.17
CA ASN A 287 -4.34 -19.16 -1.91
C ASN A 287 -5.10 -20.22 -2.72
N VAL A 288 -4.43 -21.17 -3.30
CA VAL A 288 -5.05 -22.27 -4.05
C VAL A 288 -5.07 -23.54 -3.22
N PRO A 289 -5.22 -23.63 -2.03
CA PRO A 289 -5.52 -24.98 -1.60
C PRO A 289 -6.59 -25.13 -0.60
N ALA A 290 -7.22 -24.21 -0.09
CA ALA A 290 -8.39 -24.68 0.61
C ALA A 290 -9.50 -24.73 -0.41
N PRO A 291 -10.02 -25.91 -0.70
CA PRO A 291 -11.34 -25.92 -1.21
C PRO A 291 -12.15 -25.04 -0.28
N ILE A 292 -12.84 -24.08 -0.81
CA ILE A 292 -14.01 -23.59 -0.16
C ILE A 292 -14.74 -24.86 0.24
N GLU A 293 -14.94 -25.14 1.51
CA GLU A 293 -15.73 -26.29 1.93
C GLU A 293 -17.04 -26.20 1.15
N GLY A 294 -17.49 -27.24 0.48
CA GLY A 294 -18.65 -27.19 -0.43
C GLY A 294 -18.32 -27.02 -1.92
N TYR A 295 -17.06 -26.97 -2.35
CA TYR A 295 -16.73 -26.97 -3.79
C TYR A 295 -17.12 -28.27 -4.49
N ASP A 296 -17.25 -29.36 -3.76
CA ASP A 296 -17.76 -30.62 -4.31
C ASP A 296 -19.22 -30.46 -4.78
N GLU A 297 -19.99 -29.55 -4.19
CA GLU A 297 -21.34 -29.19 -4.61
C GLU A 297 -21.38 -28.45 -5.96
N LEU A 298 -20.27 -27.82 -6.37
CA LEU A 298 -20.15 -27.10 -7.63
C LEU A 298 -19.76 -28.01 -8.82
N ILE A 299 -19.41 -29.26 -8.57
CA ILE A 299 -19.03 -30.19 -9.65
C ILE A 299 -20.17 -30.34 -10.64
N GLY A 300 -19.87 -30.04 -11.92
CA GLY A 300 -20.85 -30.09 -13.00
C GLY A 300 -21.89 -28.98 -13.04
N LYS A 301 -21.72 -27.94 -12.19
CA LYS A 301 -22.64 -26.81 -12.07
C LYS A 301 -22.21 -25.61 -12.90
N LYS A 302 -23.17 -24.76 -13.24
CA LYS A 302 -22.96 -23.45 -13.86
C LYS A 302 -22.85 -22.38 -12.79
N VAL A 303 -21.75 -21.64 -12.78
CA VAL A 303 -21.43 -20.69 -11.71
C VAL A 303 -21.21 -19.29 -12.25
N VAL A 304 -21.78 -18.30 -11.58
CA VAL A 304 -21.42 -16.89 -11.70
C VAL A 304 -20.44 -16.54 -10.60
N ILE A 305 -19.30 -15.92 -10.92
CA ILE A 305 -18.40 -15.35 -9.92
C ILE A 305 -18.82 -13.89 -9.70
N TYR A 306 -19.02 -13.48 -8.45
CA TYR A 306 -19.28 -12.09 -8.08
C TYR A 306 -18.09 -11.51 -7.31
N GLY A 307 -17.45 -10.46 -7.87
CA GLY A 307 -16.23 -9.84 -7.39
C GLY A 307 -15.07 -10.10 -8.34
N ALA A 308 -14.56 -9.04 -8.98
CA ALA A 308 -13.47 -9.10 -9.95
C ALA A 308 -12.16 -8.53 -9.41
N GLY A 309 -12.06 -8.40 -8.11
CA GLY A 309 -10.84 -8.08 -7.39
C GLY A 309 -9.83 -9.24 -7.44
N GLU A 310 -8.76 -9.10 -6.69
CA GLU A 310 -7.70 -10.11 -6.59
C GLU A 310 -8.25 -11.47 -6.20
N TYR A 311 -9.14 -11.50 -5.22
CA TYR A 311 -9.77 -12.72 -4.73
C TYR A 311 -10.65 -13.41 -5.77
N GLY A 312 -11.43 -12.65 -6.55
CA GLY A 312 -12.21 -13.22 -7.66
C GLY A 312 -11.32 -13.83 -8.73
N ARG A 313 -10.17 -13.23 -9.03
CA ARG A 313 -9.18 -13.81 -9.96
C ARG A 313 -8.61 -15.13 -9.46
N LEU A 314 -8.42 -15.27 -8.13
CA LEU A 314 -7.98 -16.51 -7.50
C LEU A 314 -8.99 -17.64 -7.70
N ILE A 315 -10.25 -17.39 -7.33
CA ILE A 315 -11.34 -18.35 -7.45
C ILE A 315 -11.53 -18.74 -8.90
N PHE A 316 -11.51 -17.77 -9.83
CA PHE A 316 -11.62 -18.04 -11.26
C PHE A 316 -10.54 -19.02 -11.75
N ARG A 317 -9.26 -18.77 -11.39
CA ARG A 317 -8.15 -19.64 -11.79
C ARG A 317 -8.27 -21.04 -11.19
N TYR A 318 -8.64 -21.11 -9.91
CA TYR A 318 -8.86 -22.38 -9.22
C TYR A 318 -9.92 -23.22 -9.93
N ILE A 319 -11.09 -22.64 -10.23
CA ILE A 319 -12.18 -23.32 -10.94
C ILE A 319 -11.70 -23.75 -12.33
N LYS A 320 -10.99 -22.90 -13.06
CA LYS A 320 -10.43 -23.23 -14.38
C LYS A 320 -9.41 -24.36 -14.33
N HIS A 321 -8.56 -24.37 -13.32
CA HIS A 321 -7.54 -25.43 -13.15
C HIS A 321 -8.16 -26.78 -12.80
N LYS A 322 -9.14 -26.79 -11.89
CA LYS A 322 -9.85 -28.01 -11.50
C LYS A 322 -10.79 -28.55 -12.57
N GLY A 323 -11.32 -27.69 -13.43
CA GLY A 323 -12.22 -28.08 -14.53
C GLY A 323 -13.54 -28.67 -14.09
N ASN A 324 -13.94 -28.46 -12.84
CA ASN A 324 -15.04 -29.18 -12.22
C ASN A 324 -16.40 -28.49 -12.37
N CYS A 325 -16.45 -27.20 -12.76
CA CYS A 325 -17.68 -26.45 -13.00
C CYS A 325 -17.52 -25.48 -14.19
N GLU A 326 -18.64 -25.02 -14.73
CA GLU A 326 -18.68 -24.05 -15.83
C GLU A 326 -18.86 -22.64 -15.28
N ILE A 327 -17.93 -21.74 -15.57
CA ILE A 327 -18.09 -20.31 -15.26
C ILE A 327 -18.85 -19.67 -16.41
N VAL A 328 -20.12 -19.33 -16.17
CA VAL A 328 -21.01 -18.75 -17.19
C VAL A 328 -20.97 -17.24 -17.26
N ALA A 329 -20.63 -16.57 -16.14
CA ALA A 329 -20.43 -15.13 -16.07
C ALA A 329 -19.51 -14.74 -14.91
N TRP A 330 -18.98 -13.52 -15.01
CA TRP A 330 -18.21 -12.89 -13.94
C TRP A 330 -18.71 -11.47 -13.73
N ALA A 331 -19.23 -11.17 -12.54
CA ALA A 331 -19.87 -9.91 -12.22
C ALA A 331 -19.05 -9.10 -11.20
N ASP A 332 -19.12 -7.79 -11.29
CA ASP A 332 -18.56 -6.87 -10.28
C ASP A 332 -19.38 -5.57 -10.22
N ALA A 333 -19.50 -4.97 -9.05
CA ALA A 333 -20.21 -3.71 -8.88
C ALA A 333 -19.55 -2.54 -9.63
N PHE A 334 -18.25 -2.64 -9.91
CA PHE A 334 -17.46 -1.65 -10.64
C PHE A 334 -16.69 -2.33 -11.78
N PRO A 335 -17.37 -2.73 -12.88
CA PRO A 335 -16.75 -3.52 -13.93
C PRO A 335 -15.76 -2.74 -14.81
N LYS A 336 -15.88 -1.41 -14.90
CA LYS A 336 -15.01 -0.57 -15.72
C LYS A 336 -13.56 -0.61 -15.21
N GLY A 337 -12.60 -0.80 -16.11
CA GLY A 337 -11.18 -0.91 -15.79
C GLY A 337 -10.74 -2.25 -15.22
N LYS A 338 -11.63 -3.23 -15.12
CA LYS A 338 -11.31 -4.60 -14.66
C LYS A 338 -11.25 -5.59 -15.83
N GLU A 339 -10.51 -5.25 -16.88
CA GLU A 339 -10.25 -6.20 -17.94
C GLU A 339 -9.43 -7.38 -17.41
N ASN A 340 -9.96 -8.57 -17.64
CA ASN A 340 -9.31 -9.78 -17.20
C ASN A 340 -8.29 -10.25 -18.24
N LYS A 341 -7.04 -10.50 -17.83
CA LYS A 341 -6.01 -11.16 -18.64
C LYS A 341 -6.44 -12.56 -19.16
N CYS A 342 -7.60 -13.07 -18.69
CA CYS A 342 -8.15 -14.37 -19.04
C CYS A 342 -9.24 -14.31 -20.13
N HIS A 343 -9.42 -13.21 -20.85
CA HIS A 343 -10.40 -13.03 -21.94
C HIS A 343 -11.88 -13.21 -21.55
N HIS A 344 -12.24 -13.00 -20.27
CA HIS A 344 -13.64 -12.97 -19.85
C HIS A 344 -14.07 -11.52 -19.57
N TYR A 345 -15.18 -11.11 -20.15
CA TYR A 345 -15.79 -9.82 -19.86
C TYR A 345 -16.42 -9.84 -18.47
N ILE A 346 -16.17 -8.79 -17.70
CA ILE A 346 -16.79 -8.59 -16.40
C ILE A 346 -18.08 -7.81 -16.64
N ILE A 347 -19.18 -8.35 -16.15
CA ILE A 347 -20.52 -7.79 -16.34
C ILE A 347 -20.96 -7.00 -15.10
N GLU A 348 -21.89 -6.06 -15.27
CA GLU A 348 -22.59 -5.42 -14.16
C GLU A 348 -23.53 -6.42 -13.46
N PRO A 349 -23.78 -6.29 -12.14
CA PRO A 349 -24.66 -7.19 -11.39
C PRO A 349 -26.07 -7.30 -11.97
N SER A 350 -26.60 -6.21 -12.54
CA SER A 350 -27.90 -6.17 -13.22
C SER A 350 -28.02 -7.12 -14.44
N ALA A 351 -26.88 -7.56 -14.97
CA ALA A 351 -26.86 -8.47 -16.11
C ALA A 351 -26.80 -9.96 -15.73
N ILE A 352 -26.65 -10.29 -14.43
CA ILE A 352 -26.53 -11.68 -13.97
C ILE A 352 -27.71 -12.53 -14.39
N ASN A 353 -28.94 -12.02 -14.28
CA ASN A 353 -30.16 -12.74 -14.63
C ASN A 353 -30.33 -13.02 -16.14
N LYS A 354 -29.42 -12.55 -17.01
CA LYS A 354 -29.38 -12.93 -18.43
C LYS A 354 -28.69 -14.27 -18.65
N TYR A 355 -28.08 -14.85 -17.64
CA TYR A 355 -27.36 -16.10 -17.72
C TYR A 355 -28.12 -17.18 -16.96
N GLU A 356 -28.06 -18.39 -17.46
CA GLU A 356 -28.55 -19.59 -16.78
C GLU A 356 -27.43 -20.07 -15.82
N TYR A 357 -27.69 -20.13 -14.53
CA TYR A 357 -26.71 -20.53 -13.50
C TYR A 357 -27.37 -21.32 -12.36
N ASP A 358 -26.57 -22.18 -11.74
CA ASP A 358 -26.97 -22.92 -10.55
C ASP A 358 -26.63 -22.08 -9.28
N TYR A 359 -25.42 -21.44 -9.26
CA TYR A 359 -24.92 -20.71 -8.10
C TYR A 359 -24.24 -19.39 -8.48
N ILE A 360 -24.31 -18.42 -7.56
CA ILE A 360 -23.46 -17.22 -7.53
C ILE A 360 -22.46 -17.38 -6.41
N LEU A 361 -21.18 -17.38 -6.74
CA LEU A 361 -20.10 -17.48 -5.79
C LEU A 361 -19.56 -16.07 -5.48
N ILE A 362 -19.80 -15.57 -4.29
CA ILE A 362 -19.29 -14.27 -3.84
C ILE A 362 -17.80 -14.40 -3.54
N ALA A 363 -16.98 -13.71 -4.32
CA ALA A 363 -15.53 -13.79 -4.31
C ALA A 363 -14.92 -12.57 -3.62
N VAL A 364 -15.22 -12.41 -2.33
CA VAL A 364 -14.64 -11.35 -1.46
C VAL A 364 -14.16 -11.97 -0.15
N LYS A 365 -13.11 -11.40 0.44
CA LYS A 365 -12.52 -11.88 1.70
C LYS A 365 -13.31 -11.46 2.94
N SER A 366 -13.91 -10.27 2.93
CA SER A 366 -14.63 -9.73 4.08
C SER A 366 -16.02 -10.35 4.24
N SER A 367 -16.28 -10.94 5.41
CA SER A 367 -17.60 -11.48 5.75
C SER A 367 -18.70 -10.42 5.74
N GLN A 368 -18.39 -9.19 6.16
CA GLN A 368 -19.33 -8.08 6.12
C GLN A 368 -19.65 -7.69 4.69
N MET A 369 -18.64 -7.54 3.83
CA MET A 369 -18.85 -7.24 2.41
C MET A 369 -19.64 -8.36 1.70
N ALA A 370 -19.38 -9.62 2.03
CA ALA A 370 -20.14 -10.75 1.49
C ALA A 370 -21.61 -10.70 1.89
N LYS A 371 -21.91 -10.36 3.14
CA LYS A 371 -23.29 -10.16 3.61
C LYS A 371 -23.99 -9.02 2.89
N ASP A 372 -23.28 -7.90 2.68
CA ASP A 372 -23.83 -6.73 1.98
C ASP A 372 -24.14 -7.07 0.52
N ILE A 373 -23.21 -7.75 -0.17
CA ILE A 373 -23.42 -8.24 -1.53
C ILE A 373 -24.58 -9.25 -1.59
N LYS A 374 -24.64 -10.21 -0.66
CA LYS A 374 -25.74 -11.19 -0.60
C LYS A 374 -27.08 -10.47 -0.46
N ASN A 375 -27.19 -9.53 0.46
CA ASN A 375 -28.39 -8.73 0.66
C ASN A 375 -28.78 -7.93 -0.59
N GLN A 376 -27.78 -7.36 -1.28
CA GLN A 376 -27.99 -6.64 -2.53
C GLN A 376 -28.52 -7.56 -3.63
N LEU A 377 -27.88 -8.72 -3.84
CA LEU A 377 -28.31 -9.71 -4.84
C LEU A 377 -29.76 -10.14 -4.65
N MET A 378 -30.15 -10.41 -3.41
CA MET A 378 -31.53 -10.80 -3.07
C MET A 378 -32.53 -9.67 -3.28
N ARG A 379 -32.22 -8.42 -2.85
CA ARG A 379 -33.16 -7.30 -2.85
C ARG A 379 -33.29 -6.60 -4.19
N GLU A 380 -32.19 -6.41 -4.91
CA GLU A 380 -32.14 -5.60 -6.11
C GLU A 380 -32.24 -6.44 -7.38
N TYR A 381 -31.77 -7.69 -7.32
CA TYR A 381 -31.68 -8.56 -8.48
C TYR A 381 -32.52 -9.84 -8.36
N ASP A 382 -33.33 -9.98 -7.29
CA ASP A 382 -34.27 -11.10 -7.06
C ASP A 382 -33.60 -12.48 -7.18
N VAL A 383 -32.39 -12.60 -6.61
CA VAL A 383 -31.65 -13.86 -6.57
C VAL A 383 -32.07 -14.68 -5.34
N ASP A 384 -32.41 -15.95 -5.54
CA ASP A 384 -32.74 -16.87 -4.45
C ASP A 384 -31.54 -17.03 -3.49
N GLU A 385 -31.82 -17.00 -2.18
CA GLU A 385 -30.78 -17.13 -1.16
C GLU A 385 -29.97 -18.42 -1.27
N ASP A 386 -30.63 -19.52 -1.61
CA ASP A 386 -30.02 -20.85 -1.73
C ASP A 386 -29.05 -20.97 -2.92
N LYS A 387 -29.09 -20.02 -3.85
CA LYS A 387 -28.16 -19.94 -4.98
C LYS A 387 -26.92 -19.10 -4.69
N ILE A 388 -26.84 -18.43 -3.51
CA ILE A 388 -25.73 -17.53 -3.19
C ILE A 388 -24.80 -18.23 -2.22
N LEU A 389 -23.58 -18.49 -2.68
CA LEU A 389 -22.53 -19.13 -1.88
C LEU A 389 -21.44 -18.12 -1.52
N TRP A 390 -21.05 -18.15 -0.26
CA TRP A 390 -19.86 -17.48 0.26
C TRP A 390 -19.30 -18.27 1.42
N GLN A 391 -17.99 -18.36 1.49
CA GLN A 391 -17.31 -18.99 2.62
C GLN A 391 -16.08 -18.23 3.01
N GLU A 392 -15.80 -18.23 4.31
CA GLU A 392 -14.57 -17.69 4.88
C GLU A 392 -13.42 -18.66 4.62
N ILE A 393 -12.32 -18.18 4.05
CA ILE A 393 -11.12 -18.98 3.84
C ILE A 393 -10.30 -18.99 5.13
N ASN A 394 -10.09 -20.19 5.66
CA ASN A 394 -9.21 -20.39 6.79
C ASN A 394 -7.75 -20.50 6.31
N LEU A 395 -7.05 -19.36 6.30
CA LEU A 395 -5.64 -19.29 5.92
C LEU A 395 -4.71 -20.08 6.84
N GLU A 396 -5.11 -20.36 8.09
CA GLU A 396 -4.26 -21.15 9.02
C GLU A 396 -4.08 -22.60 8.58
N SER A 397 -5.02 -23.18 7.84
CA SER A 397 -4.91 -24.57 7.35
C SER A 397 -3.90 -24.70 6.22
N VAL A 398 -3.72 -23.66 5.41
CA VAL A 398 -2.82 -23.65 4.26
C VAL A 398 -1.35 -23.69 4.68
N PHE A 399 -1.01 -23.01 5.78
CA PHE A 399 0.38 -22.88 6.23
C PHE A 399 0.89 -24.07 7.05
N LYS A 400 0.01 -24.90 7.59
CA LYS A 400 0.46 -26.13 8.28
C LYS A 400 1.16 -27.11 7.34
N ASP A 401 0.77 -27.11 6.07
CA ASP A 401 1.31 -28.08 5.10
C ASP A 401 2.57 -27.58 4.38
N VAL A 402 2.80 -26.26 4.32
CA VAL A 402 3.97 -25.66 3.63
C VAL A 402 5.23 -25.62 4.54
N TYR A 403 5.08 -25.49 5.86
CA TYR A 403 6.21 -25.45 6.80
C TYR A 403 6.62 -26.81 7.37
N LEU A 404 6.04 -27.91 6.90
CA LEU A 404 6.42 -29.29 7.27
C LEU A 404 7.29 -30.00 6.20
N LEU A 405 7.69 -29.28 5.15
CA LEU A 405 8.70 -29.68 4.18
C LEU A 405 9.96 -28.83 4.36
#